data_80e2788229b129ccad3b0fd33df72167
#
_entry.id   80e2788229b129ccad3b0fd33df72167
#
_cell.length_a   1.000
_cell.length_b   1.000
_cell.length_c   1.000
_cell.angle_alpha   90.00
_cell.angle_beta   90.00
_cell.angle_gamma   90.00
#
_symmetry.space_group_name_H-M   'P 1'
#
loop_
_entity.id
_entity.type
_entity.pdbx_description
1 polymer ?
#
loop_
_entity_poly.entity_id
_entity_poly.type
_entity_poly.pdbx_seq_one_letter_code
_entity_poly.pdbx_strand_id
1 'polypeptide(L)'
;MDTNIAYGLMIATLGIFGYIGYQASNAKELEADEYLSARGSQDWLRIGLSLFASGMGIWILFGPSEVGYYGGFWTVTGYAISAATPFLLLAYVGPMIRDRLPSGVTLADFARMRLGRPMQVYVGIISLLYMFTFLFAEFTAIGNAMDTLSDTNKLVPMIMVGIVTAAYISRGGLPASLATDRIQAWTIMFLVVALLLFLFGGDISSLIADAKAYNSEDDWSIGSISHTDRASFESGLAIVLAVTAAEMFSQGNWQRAWASESDEALKKGAWLAAGLVLPLVFVMGFLGTVVAGQGAVSEPSAAFFYLIEDAGVIFVAAFIVLAVALACSSIDTLQNAIVASFSRDLSDGSMDIATSRIATIAMIPIAIYLATGPTILGFNFGDAYSVFGIFLFADILAAATVIPILLTLWDGVSSRGALFGCFAGIISVFVYGLIEPPTDSAFFMYLLHPTIGALPAADGGLTNLWVFVSALVGSGLVTVLGSYALPDEQ
;
A
#
# COMPACT_ATOMS: atom_id res chain seq x y z
N MET A 1 26.78 5.98 6.02
CA MET A 1 27.43 4.98 6.92
C MET A 1 28.30 4.04 6.09
N ASP A 2 29.34 3.37 6.69
CA ASP A 2 30.12 2.35 5.95
C ASP A 2 29.22 1.21 5.47
N THR A 3 29.38 0.86 4.19
CA THR A 3 28.54 -0.15 3.48
C THR A 3 28.60 -1.54 4.14
N ASN A 4 29.75 -1.97 4.66
CA ASN A 4 29.87 -3.27 5.31
C ASN A 4 29.13 -3.30 6.67
N ILE A 5 29.14 -2.17 7.41
CA ILE A 5 28.41 -2.05 8.66
C ILE A 5 26.90 -2.08 8.36
N ALA A 6 26.46 -1.41 7.30
CA ALA A 6 25.04 -1.41 6.86
C ALA A 6 24.57 -2.82 6.52
N TYR A 7 25.34 -3.57 5.72
CA TYR A 7 25.02 -4.97 5.42
C TYR A 7 25.04 -5.84 6.68
N GLY A 8 25.99 -5.63 7.58
CA GLY A 8 26.04 -6.36 8.85
C GLY A 8 24.78 -6.15 9.71
N LEU A 9 24.33 -4.92 9.84
CA LEU A 9 23.08 -4.57 10.55
C LEU A 9 21.85 -5.17 9.87
N MET A 10 21.80 -5.10 8.55
CA MET A 10 20.71 -5.69 7.77
C MET A 10 20.65 -7.21 7.98
N ILE A 11 21.80 -7.91 7.86
CA ILE A 11 21.90 -9.35 8.11
C ILE A 11 21.45 -9.72 9.52
N ALA A 12 21.89 -8.95 10.52
CA ALA A 12 21.50 -9.21 11.91
C ALA A 12 19.99 -9.03 12.11
N THR A 13 19.41 -7.96 11.56
CA THR A 13 17.97 -7.67 11.66
C THR A 13 17.14 -8.73 10.93
N LEU A 14 17.51 -9.07 9.71
CA LEU A 14 16.88 -10.14 8.93
C LEU A 14 17.02 -11.51 9.61
N GLY A 15 18.17 -11.79 10.24
CA GLY A 15 18.41 -13.00 11.01
C GLY A 15 17.45 -13.13 12.21
N ILE A 16 17.19 -12.02 12.92
CA ILE A 16 16.23 -12.00 14.05
C ILE A 16 14.80 -12.27 13.54
N PHE A 17 14.32 -11.56 12.52
CA PHE A 17 12.98 -11.74 11.99
C PHE A 17 12.81 -13.11 11.33
N GLY A 18 13.81 -13.58 10.57
CA GLY A 18 13.82 -14.91 9.99
C GLY A 18 13.78 -16.02 11.04
N TYR A 19 14.50 -15.86 12.14
CA TYR A 19 14.47 -16.81 13.27
C TYR A 19 13.10 -16.86 13.96
N ILE A 20 12.47 -15.71 14.20
CA ILE A 20 11.14 -15.61 14.78
C ILE A 20 10.10 -16.28 13.87
N GLY A 21 10.10 -15.94 12.58
CA GLY A 21 9.21 -16.52 11.59
C GLY A 21 9.43 -18.04 11.45
N TYR A 22 10.68 -18.49 11.47
CA TYR A 22 11.02 -19.92 11.47
C TYR A 22 10.51 -20.65 12.71
N GLN A 23 10.66 -20.08 13.90
CA GLN A 23 10.14 -20.68 15.14
C GLN A 23 8.60 -20.78 15.13
N ALA A 24 7.91 -19.76 14.65
CA ALA A 24 6.46 -19.76 14.50
C ALA A 24 5.99 -20.85 13.52
N SER A 25 6.81 -21.16 12.51
CA SER A 25 6.50 -22.18 11.48
C SER A 25 6.80 -23.63 11.90
N ASN A 26 7.55 -23.85 12.99
CA ASN A 26 8.03 -25.19 13.39
C ASN A 26 7.04 -25.99 14.24
N ALA A 27 5.92 -25.42 14.64
CA ALA A 27 5.04 -26.06 15.63
C ALA A 27 4.25 -27.27 15.10
N LYS A 28 3.90 -27.32 13.80
CA LYS A 28 3.16 -28.42 13.13
C LYS A 28 3.22 -28.28 11.60
N GLU A 29 2.94 -29.37 10.87
CA GLU A 29 2.45 -29.26 9.49
C GLU A 29 1.09 -28.55 9.53
N LEU A 30 1.04 -27.33 8.99
CA LEU A 30 -0.17 -26.51 8.97
C LEU A 30 -1.15 -27.05 7.92
N GLU A 31 -2.41 -27.21 8.30
CA GLU A 31 -3.49 -27.43 7.34
C GLU A 31 -3.65 -26.18 6.43
N ALA A 32 -4.24 -26.37 5.26
CA ALA A 32 -4.39 -25.29 4.27
C ALA A 32 -5.12 -24.07 4.82
N ASP A 33 -6.19 -24.28 5.60
CA ASP A 33 -6.95 -23.17 6.19
C ASP A 33 -6.14 -22.44 7.27
N GLU A 34 -5.40 -23.16 8.12
CA GLU A 34 -4.54 -22.56 9.14
C GLU A 34 -3.40 -21.76 8.50
N TYR A 35 -2.79 -22.30 7.42
CA TYR A 35 -1.74 -21.61 6.67
C TYR A 35 -2.22 -20.28 6.05
N LEU A 36 -3.43 -20.27 5.47
CA LEU A 36 -3.95 -19.13 4.73
C LEU A 36 -4.68 -18.11 5.61
N SER A 37 -5.36 -18.54 6.68
CA SER A 37 -6.27 -17.67 7.43
C SER A 37 -5.96 -17.53 8.91
N ALA A 38 -5.20 -18.46 9.53
CA ALA A 38 -4.98 -18.51 10.99
C ALA A 38 -6.27 -18.24 11.79
N ARG A 39 -7.39 -18.79 11.32
CA ARG A 39 -8.78 -18.42 11.65
C ARG A 39 -9.05 -18.35 13.14
N GLY A 40 -9.61 -17.21 13.60
CA GLY A 40 -10.07 -17.00 14.97
C GLY A 40 -8.98 -17.06 16.04
N SER A 41 -7.70 -16.92 15.65
CA SER A 41 -6.56 -17.16 16.54
C SER A 41 -6.00 -15.89 17.21
N GLN A 42 -6.44 -14.70 16.79
CA GLN A 42 -5.82 -13.45 17.22
C GLN A 42 -6.79 -12.55 17.99
N ASP A 43 -6.32 -12.05 19.12
CA ASP A 43 -7.00 -11.00 19.91
C ASP A 43 -6.90 -9.63 19.23
N TRP A 44 -7.65 -8.65 19.76
CA TRP A 44 -7.73 -7.30 19.18
C TRP A 44 -6.38 -6.57 19.12
N LEU A 45 -5.50 -6.76 20.12
CA LEU A 45 -4.21 -6.08 20.15
C LEU A 45 -3.26 -6.66 19.10
N ARG A 46 -3.24 -7.98 18.96
CA ARG A 46 -2.42 -8.66 17.96
C ARG A 46 -2.89 -8.33 16.55
N ILE A 47 -4.20 -8.30 16.32
CA ILE A 47 -4.77 -7.85 15.02
C ILE A 47 -4.40 -6.41 14.74
N GLY A 48 -4.55 -5.50 15.71
CA GLY A 48 -4.22 -4.09 15.53
C GLY A 48 -2.75 -3.85 15.23
N LEU A 49 -1.86 -4.51 15.96
CA LEU A 49 -0.41 -4.43 15.71
C LEU A 49 -0.03 -5.05 14.37
N SER A 50 -0.65 -6.15 13.97
CA SER A 50 -0.39 -6.80 12.69
C SER A 50 -0.91 -5.95 11.52
N LEU A 51 -2.12 -5.41 11.60
CA LEU A 51 -2.65 -4.47 10.60
C LEU A 51 -1.76 -3.22 10.49
N PHE A 52 -1.31 -2.67 11.63
CA PHE A 52 -0.40 -1.54 11.64
C PHE A 52 0.93 -1.89 10.97
N ALA A 53 1.60 -2.96 11.38
CA ALA A 53 2.91 -3.31 10.86
C ALA A 53 2.86 -3.66 9.36
N SER A 54 1.89 -4.49 8.94
CA SER A 54 1.75 -4.90 7.54
C SER A 54 1.30 -3.79 6.61
N GLY A 55 0.51 -2.84 7.12
CA GLY A 55 0.11 -1.65 6.37
C GLY A 55 1.19 -0.57 6.33
N MET A 56 2.11 -0.57 7.31
CA MET A 56 3.26 0.35 7.34
C MET A 56 4.47 -0.30 6.69
N GLY A 57 4.50 -0.32 5.36
CA GLY A 57 5.68 -0.68 4.60
C GLY A 57 6.75 0.41 4.63
N ILE A 58 7.89 0.11 4.00
CA ILE A 58 8.98 1.10 3.88
C ILE A 58 8.58 2.31 3.02
N TRP A 59 7.50 2.21 2.25
CA TRP A 59 6.91 3.31 1.49
C TRP A 59 6.63 4.56 2.34
N ILE A 60 6.39 4.40 3.67
CA ILE A 60 6.16 5.52 4.60
C ILE A 60 7.30 6.52 4.63
N LEU A 61 8.52 6.09 4.32
CA LEU A 61 9.71 6.93 4.30
C LEU A 61 9.86 7.73 3.02
N PHE A 62 9.08 7.41 1.99
CA PHE A 62 9.13 8.01 0.64
C PHE A 62 7.83 8.76 0.31
N GLY A 63 6.74 8.05 0.10
CA GLY A 63 5.50 8.59 -0.42
C GLY A 63 4.95 9.80 0.34
N PRO A 64 4.77 9.75 1.68
CA PRO A 64 4.24 10.91 2.40
C PRO A 64 5.14 12.14 2.31
N SER A 65 6.46 11.98 2.40
CA SER A 65 7.38 13.11 2.31
C SER A 65 7.48 13.69 0.91
N GLU A 66 7.39 12.86 -0.14
CA GLU A 66 7.26 13.30 -1.52
C GLU A 66 5.98 14.10 -1.74
N VAL A 67 4.85 13.58 -1.25
CA VAL A 67 3.55 14.26 -1.29
C VAL A 67 3.60 15.60 -0.54
N GLY A 68 4.28 15.65 0.61
CA GLY A 68 4.49 16.89 1.35
C GLY A 68 5.39 17.88 0.62
N TYR A 69 6.42 17.39 -0.08
CA TYR A 69 7.36 18.22 -0.83
C TYR A 69 6.69 18.98 -1.99
N TYR A 70 5.74 18.36 -2.67
CA TYR A 70 5.02 18.95 -3.80
C TYR A 70 3.65 19.52 -3.45
N GLY A 71 2.98 18.95 -2.42
CA GLY A 71 1.61 19.28 -2.06
C GLY A 71 1.51 20.35 -0.99
N GLY A 72 0.29 20.56 -0.50
CA GLY A 72 -0.04 21.48 0.58
C GLY A 72 -0.74 20.75 1.74
N PHE A 73 -1.33 21.54 2.63
CA PHE A 73 -2.00 21.02 3.84
C PHE A 73 -3.04 19.94 3.54
N TRP A 74 -3.90 20.17 2.56
CA TRP A 74 -4.96 19.22 2.22
C TRP A 74 -4.43 17.96 1.56
N THR A 75 -3.35 18.06 0.78
CA THR A 75 -2.71 16.89 0.16
C THR A 75 -2.08 15.98 1.22
N VAL A 76 -1.32 16.57 2.16
CA VAL A 76 -0.74 15.84 3.30
C VAL A 76 -1.83 15.23 4.20
N THR A 77 -2.86 16.03 4.52
CA THR A 77 -4.00 15.55 5.33
C THR A 77 -4.76 14.44 4.62
N GLY A 78 -5.01 14.59 3.32
CA GLY A 78 -5.66 13.57 2.49
C GLY A 78 -4.88 12.27 2.48
N TYR A 79 -3.56 12.32 2.35
CA TYR A 79 -2.73 11.12 2.41
C TYR A 79 -2.80 10.45 3.79
N ALA A 80 -2.75 11.21 4.87
CA ALA A 80 -2.88 10.65 6.22
C ALA A 80 -4.26 9.98 6.43
N ILE A 81 -5.33 10.61 5.96
CA ILE A 81 -6.68 10.04 6.00
C ILE A 81 -6.75 8.79 5.13
N SER A 82 -6.19 8.82 3.92
CA SER A 82 -6.22 7.68 2.99
C SER A 82 -5.57 6.42 3.57
N ALA A 83 -4.50 6.57 4.31
CA ALA A 83 -3.81 5.46 4.96
C ALA A 83 -4.60 4.85 6.14
N ALA A 84 -5.48 5.63 6.79
CA ALA A 84 -6.30 5.17 7.91
C ALA A 84 -7.66 4.59 7.48
N THR A 85 -8.26 5.10 6.41
CA THR A 85 -9.62 4.75 5.96
C THR A 85 -9.79 3.26 5.59
N PRO A 86 -8.81 2.53 5.02
CA PRO A 86 -8.94 1.10 4.77
C PRO A 86 -9.19 0.30 6.04
N PHE A 87 -8.50 0.63 7.14
CA PHE A 87 -8.72 -0.02 8.43
C PHE A 87 -10.09 0.33 9.01
N LEU A 88 -10.54 1.59 8.84
CA LEU A 88 -11.89 1.96 9.25
C LEU A 88 -12.96 1.22 8.44
N LEU A 89 -12.78 1.06 7.12
CA LEU A 89 -13.66 0.23 6.33
C LEU A 89 -13.64 -1.22 6.80
N LEU A 90 -12.46 -1.79 7.06
CA LEU A 90 -12.33 -3.14 7.58
C LEU A 90 -13.03 -3.32 8.93
N ALA A 91 -13.01 -2.29 9.81
CA ALA A 91 -13.69 -2.32 11.10
C ALA A 91 -15.22 -2.46 10.98
N TYR A 92 -15.82 -1.98 9.89
CA TYR A 92 -17.28 -2.01 9.71
C TYR A 92 -17.72 -3.01 8.65
N VAL A 93 -17.04 -3.08 7.52
CA VAL A 93 -17.37 -3.99 6.42
C VAL A 93 -16.86 -5.41 6.71
N GLY A 94 -15.73 -5.55 7.41
CA GLY A 94 -15.14 -6.83 7.77
C GLY A 94 -16.09 -7.77 8.52
N PRO A 95 -16.71 -7.34 9.64
CA PRO A 95 -17.73 -8.14 10.33
C PRO A 95 -18.89 -8.57 9.42
N MET A 96 -19.41 -7.66 8.60
CA MET A 96 -20.54 -7.96 7.69
C MET A 96 -20.20 -9.04 6.66
N ILE A 97 -18.95 -9.05 6.17
CA ILE A 97 -18.47 -10.06 5.22
C ILE A 97 -18.19 -11.38 5.94
N ARG A 98 -17.56 -11.35 7.12
CA ARG A 98 -17.32 -12.55 7.95
C ARG A 98 -18.60 -13.27 8.34
N ASP A 99 -19.63 -12.54 8.74
CA ASP A 99 -20.93 -13.11 9.10
C ASP A 99 -21.58 -13.85 7.91
N ARG A 100 -21.43 -13.29 6.71
CA ARG A 100 -21.96 -13.91 5.48
C ARG A 100 -21.10 -15.05 4.96
N LEU A 101 -19.79 -15.00 5.16
CA LEU A 101 -18.84 -16.03 4.71
C LEU A 101 -17.82 -16.38 5.82
N PRO A 102 -18.20 -17.15 6.86
CA PRO A 102 -17.29 -17.51 7.96
C PRO A 102 -16.06 -18.30 7.50
N SER A 103 -16.17 -19.07 6.41
CA SER A 103 -15.07 -19.88 5.83
C SER A 103 -14.23 -19.14 4.78
N GLY A 104 -14.45 -17.85 4.56
CA GLY A 104 -13.70 -17.05 3.60
C GLY A 104 -12.25 -16.86 3.99
N VAL A 105 -11.43 -16.54 3.00
CA VAL A 105 -10.00 -16.19 3.15
C VAL A 105 -9.68 -14.89 2.44
N THR A 106 -10.37 -14.61 1.32
CA THR A 106 -10.14 -13.46 0.45
C THR A 106 -11.42 -12.69 0.18
N LEU A 107 -11.30 -11.43 -0.22
CA LEU A 107 -12.44 -10.66 -0.72
C LEU A 107 -13.04 -11.30 -1.98
N ALA A 108 -12.21 -11.95 -2.80
CA ALA A 108 -12.67 -12.64 -4.00
C ALA A 108 -13.51 -13.88 -3.69
N ASP A 109 -13.26 -14.59 -2.55
CA ASP A 109 -14.16 -15.65 -2.05
C ASP A 109 -15.55 -15.09 -1.77
N PHE A 110 -15.65 -13.90 -1.17
CA PHE A 110 -16.92 -13.23 -0.93
C PHE A 110 -17.60 -12.79 -2.23
N ALA A 111 -16.84 -12.25 -3.18
CA ALA A 111 -17.36 -11.91 -4.51
C ALA A 111 -17.93 -13.16 -5.22
N ARG A 112 -17.27 -14.32 -5.10
CA ARG A 112 -17.79 -15.60 -5.64
C ARG A 112 -19.15 -15.98 -5.06
N MET A 113 -19.27 -15.91 -3.74
CA MET A 113 -20.50 -16.29 -3.04
C MET A 113 -21.70 -15.46 -3.54
N ARG A 114 -21.48 -14.17 -3.79
CA ARG A 114 -22.53 -13.23 -4.18
C ARG A 114 -22.75 -13.12 -5.69
N LEU A 115 -21.69 -13.19 -6.48
CA LEU A 115 -21.69 -12.83 -7.90
C LEU A 115 -21.14 -13.94 -8.82
N GLY A 116 -20.77 -15.09 -8.25
CA GLY A 116 -20.30 -16.25 -9.00
C GLY A 116 -18.82 -16.20 -9.40
N ARG A 117 -18.39 -17.25 -10.10
CA ARG A 117 -16.99 -17.51 -10.46
C ARG A 117 -16.34 -16.41 -11.33
N PRO A 118 -17.01 -15.85 -12.38
CA PRO A 118 -16.37 -14.80 -13.18
C PRO A 118 -15.92 -13.60 -12.35
N MET A 119 -16.75 -13.20 -11.38
CA MET A 119 -16.44 -12.07 -10.51
C MET A 119 -15.32 -12.39 -9.52
N GLN A 120 -15.26 -13.63 -9.01
CA GLN A 120 -14.13 -14.08 -8.18
C GLN A 120 -12.81 -13.96 -8.93
N VAL A 121 -12.75 -14.47 -10.16
CA VAL A 121 -11.52 -14.43 -10.97
C VAL A 121 -11.13 -12.98 -11.28
N TYR A 122 -12.10 -12.13 -11.62
CA TYR A 122 -11.85 -10.72 -11.89
C TYR A 122 -11.27 -10.02 -10.64
N VAL A 123 -11.90 -10.16 -9.48
CA VAL A 123 -11.44 -9.57 -8.22
C VAL A 123 -10.08 -10.14 -7.81
N GLY A 124 -9.88 -11.45 -8.00
CA GLY A 124 -8.59 -12.11 -7.75
C GLY A 124 -7.46 -11.54 -8.62
N ILE A 125 -7.72 -11.26 -9.90
CA ILE A 125 -6.75 -10.61 -10.79
C ILE A 125 -6.43 -9.20 -10.33
N ILE A 126 -7.44 -8.38 -10.00
CA ILE A 126 -7.23 -7.01 -9.50
C ILE A 126 -6.43 -7.04 -8.20
N SER A 127 -6.78 -7.91 -7.25
CA SER A 127 -6.04 -8.08 -5.98
C SER A 127 -4.60 -8.52 -6.23
N LEU A 128 -4.37 -9.44 -7.15
CA LEU A 128 -3.03 -9.91 -7.48
C LEU A 128 -2.18 -8.79 -8.10
N LEU A 129 -2.74 -8.02 -9.05
CA LEU A 129 -2.06 -6.88 -9.66
C LEU A 129 -1.73 -5.83 -8.60
N TYR A 130 -2.67 -5.50 -7.72
CA TYR A 130 -2.45 -4.57 -6.61
C TYR A 130 -1.31 -5.05 -5.71
N MET A 131 -1.39 -6.28 -5.19
CA MET A 131 -0.38 -6.82 -4.28
C MET A 131 0.99 -6.95 -4.95
N PHE A 132 1.04 -7.28 -6.24
CA PHE A 132 2.30 -7.35 -6.99
C PHE A 132 2.92 -5.97 -7.19
N THR A 133 2.09 -4.96 -7.50
CA THR A 133 2.54 -3.56 -7.62
C THR A 133 3.08 -3.05 -6.28
N PHE A 134 2.40 -3.39 -5.18
CA PHE A 134 2.85 -3.06 -3.84
C PHE A 134 4.19 -3.75 -3.49
N LEU A 135 4.33 -5.03 -3.82
CA LEU A 135 5.57 -5.80 -3.64
C LEU A 135 6.74 -5.17 -4.42
N PHE A 136 6.50 -4.76 -5.65
CA PHE A 136 7.48 -4.05 -6.47
C PHE A 136 7.88 -2.72 -5.83
N ALA A 137 6.93 -1.92 -5.34
CA ALA A 137 7.19 -0.65 -4.67
C ALA A 137 8.03 -0.82 -3.40
N GLU A 138 7.76 -1.84 -2.59
CA GLU A 138 8.52 -2.15 -1.38
C GLU A 138 9.96 -2.54 -1.68
N PHE A 139 10.20 -3.33 -2.74
CA PHE A 139 11.56 -3.63 -3.18
C PHE A 139 12.29 -2.39 -3.70
N THR A 140 11.63 -1.53 -4.45
CA THR A 140 12.19 -0.23 -4.89
C THR A 140 12.58 0.62 -3.67
N ALA A 141 11.71 0.72 -2.69
CA ALA A 141 11.91 1.53 -1.50
C ALA A 141 13.08 1.02 -0.63
N ILE A 142 13.19 -0.30 -0.37
CA ILE A 142 14.31 -0.82 0.44
C ILE A 142 15.65 -0.67 -0.30
N GLY A 143 15.67 -0.85 -1.61
CA GLY A 143 16.85 -0.63 -2.42
C GLY A 143 17.31 0.84 -2.34
N ASN A 144 16.40 1.78 -2.55
CA ASN A 144 16.67 3.21 -2.49
C ASN A 144 17.09 3.67 -1.09
N ALA A 145 16.40 3.20 -0.03
CA ALA A 145 16.74 3.57 1.34
C ALA A 145 18.15 3.13 1.72
N MET A 146 18.53 1.91 1.36
CA MET A 146 19.86 1.39 1.67
C MET A 146 20.96 2.07 0.87
N ASP A 147 20.69 2.40 -0.40
CA ASP A 147 21.60 3.18 -1.24
C ASP A 147 21.83 4.59 -0.62
N THR A 148 20.75 5.31 -0.34
CA THR A 148 20.81 6.66 0.25
C THR A 148 21.52 6.69 1.61
N LEU A 149 21.29 5.70 2.48
CA LEU A 149 21.84 5.67 3.85
C LEU A 149 23.30 5.21 3.92
N SER A 150 23.79 4.45 2.93
CA SER A 150 25.08 3.77 3.04
C SER A 150 25.77 3.44 1.71
N ASP A 151 25.34 4.03 0.61
CA ASP A 151 25.92 3.84 -0.73
C ASP A 151 26.03 2.33 -1.09
N THR A 152 24.96 1.57 -0.80
CA THR A 152 24.90 0.15 -1.10
C THR A 152 24.33 -0.10 -2.51
N ASN A 153 24.73 -1.20 -3.13
CA ASN A 153 24.07 -1.64 -4.36
C ASN A 153 22.60 -1.99 -4.07
N LYS A 154 21.64 -1.29 -4.70
CA LYS A 154 20.20 -1.43 -4.48
C LYS A 154 19.70 -2.87 -4.60
N LEU A 155 20.28 -3.67 -5.49
CA LEU A 155 19.86 -5.05 -5.73
C LEU A 155 20.11 -5.99 -4.53
N VAL A 156 21.17 -5.76 -3.77
CA VAL A 156 21.55 -6.64 -2.64
C VAL A 156 20.49 -6.62 -1.53
N PRO A 157 20.05 -5.46 -0.99
CA PRO A 157 18.98 -5.41 0.01
C PRO A 157 17.67 -6.05 -0.48
N MET A 158 17.27 -5.80 -1.74
CA MET A 158 16.07 -6.38 -2.32
C MET A 158 16.11 -7.92 -2.29
N ILE A 159 17.23 -8.50 -2.75
CA ILE A 159 17.41 -9.97 -2.75
C ILE A 159 17.42 -10.52 -1.32
N MET A 160 18.12 -9.87 -0.39
CA MET A 160 18.22 -10.35 0.98
C MET A 160 16.87 -10.38 1.68
N VAL A 161 16.08 -9.29 1.59
CA VAL A 161 14.73 -9.24 2.16
C VAL A 161 13.84 -10.27 1.49
N GLY A 162 13.83 -10.34 0.16
CA GLY A 162 13.01 -11.28 -0.62
C GLY A 162 13.26 -12.74 -0.23
N ILE A 163 14.53 -13.15 -0.11
CA ILE A 163 14.89 -14.53 0.26
C ILE A 163 14.47 -14.83 1.71
N VAL A 164 14.76 -13.96 2.66
CA VAL A 164 14.49 -14.22 4.08
C VAL A 164 12.98 -14.27 4.34
N THR A 165 12.21 -13.33 3.80
CA THR A 165 10.75 -13.33 3.95
C THR A 165 10.12 -14.55 3.28
N ALA A 166 10.53 -14.89 2.04
CA ALA A 166 10.05 -16.08 1.36
C ALA A 166 10.38 -17.37 2.12
N ALA A 167 11.53 -17.46 2.75
CA ALA A 167 11.96 -18.66 3.46
C ALA A 167 11.03 -19.00 4.65
N TYR A 168 10.67 -18.02 5.48
CA TYR A 168 9.80 -18.29 6.62
C TYR A 168 8.31 -18.30 6.25
N ILE A 169 7.85 -17.47 5.29
CA ILE A 169 6.47 -17.45 4.84
C ILE A 169 6.11 -18.74 4.08
N SER A 170 6.97 -19.21 3.20
CA SER A 170 6.71 -20.46 2.47
C SER A 170 6.47 -21.65 3.39
N ARG A 171 7.00 -21.63 4.60
CA ARG A 171 6.83 -22.68 5.60
C ARG A 171 5.67 -22.40 6.57
N GLY A 172 5.58 -21.19 7.09
CA GLY A 172 4.71 -20.84 8.20
C GLY A 172 3.43 -20.08 7.85
N GLY A 173 3.30 -19.60 6.61
CA GLY A 173 2.11 -18.87 6.13
C GLY A 173 1.74 -17.67 7.02
N LEU A 174 0.44 -17.42 7.15
CA LEU A 174 -0.09 -16.31 7.95
C LEU A 174 0.31 -16.38 9.44
N PRO A 175 0.34 -17.55 10.11
CA PRO A 175 0.84 -17.64 11.49
C PRO A 175 2.26 -17.10 11.67
N ALA A 176 3.16 -17.32 10.69
CA ALA A 176 4.52 -16.80 10.75
C ALA A 176 4.55 -15.28 10.54
N SER A 177 3.78 -14.74 9.61
CA SER A 177 3.63 -13.29 9.40
C SER A 177 3.09 -12.60 10.65
N LEU A 178 2.00 -13.11 11.25
CA LEU A 178 1.42 -12.57 12.50
C LEU A 178 2.40 -12.58 13.68
N ALA A 179 3.29 -13.57 13.75
CA ALA A 179 4.31 -13.66 14.80
C ALA A 179 5.43 -12.62 14.60
N THR A 180 5.90 -12.43 13.36
CA THR A 180 6.90 -11.42 13.02
C THR A 180 6.34 -10.01 13.13
N ASP A 181 5.13 -9.76 12.64
CA ASP A 181 4.43 -8.46 12.71
C ASP A 181 4.38 -7.90 14.11
N ARG A 182 4.15 -8.75 15.11
CA ARG A 182 4.08 -8.31 16.51
C ARG A 182 5.37 -7.65 16.97
N ILE A 183 6.52 -8.20 16.60
CA ILE A 183 7.83 -7.66 17.00
C ILE A 183 8.21 -6.49 16.12
N GLN A 184 7.92 -6.59 14.82
CA GLN A 184 8.13 -5.51 13.87
C GLN A 184 7.31 -4.27 14.27
N ALA A 185 6.03 -4.42 14.66
CA ALA A 185 5.20 -3.30 15.12
C ALA A 185 5.81 -2.54 16.30
N TRP A 186 6.29 -3.26 17.32
CA TRP A 186 6.97 -2.62 18.45
C TRP A 186 8.29 -1.97 18.05
N THR A 187 9.07 -2.61 17.18
CA THR A 187 10.32 -2.05 16.65
C THR A 187 10.04 -0.79 15.86
N ILE A 188 9.05 -0.81 14.96
CA ILE A 188 8.65 0.35 14.16
C ILE A 188 8.18 1.50 15.06
N MET A 189 7.28 1.25 16.01
CA MET A 189 6.78 2.30 16.91
C MET A 189 7.91 2.90 17.74
N PHE A 190 8.79 2.08 18.31
CA PHE A 190 9.91 2.56 19.12
C PHE A 190 10.88 3.42 18.28
N LEU A 191 11.27 2.94 17.11
CA LEU A 191 12.23 3.64 16.25
C LEU A 191 11.64 4.90 15.62
N VAL A 192 10.36 4.88 15.27
CA VAL A 192 9.66 6.08 14.78
C VAL A 192 9.56 7.13 15.89
N VAL A 193 9.21 6.75 17.11
CA VAL A 193 9.17 7.69 18.23
C VAL A 193 10.58 8.26 18.49
N ALA A 194 11.62 7.43 18.47
CA ALA A 194 12.99 7.89 18.61
C ALA A 194 13.42 8.87 17.50
N LEU A 195 13.02 8.58 16.25
CA LEU A 195 13.22 9.46 15.11
C LEU A 195 12.53 10.81 15.30
N LEU A 196 11.25 10.80 15.68
CA LEU A 196 10.50 12.03 15.90
C LEU A 196 11.08 12.86 17.06
N LEU A 197 11.49 12.20 18.16
CA LEU A 197 12.17 12.88 19.27
C LEU A 197 13.50 13.49 18.83
N PHE A 198 14.23 12.86 17.93
CA PHE A 198 15.45 13.41 17.36
C PHE A 198 15.17 14.65 16.50
N LEU A 199 14.23 14.55 15.56
CA LEU A 199 13.89 15.65 14.64
C LEU A 199 13.23 16.83 15.36
N PHE A 200 12.28 16.57 16.25
CA PHE A 200 11.55 17.61 17.01
C PHE A 200 12.22 17.97 18.35
N GLY A 201 13.27 17.29 18.76
CA GLY A 201 14.07 17.61 19.95
C GLY A 201 14.94 18.85 19.80
N GLY A 202 15.07 19.38 18.58
CA GLY A 202 15.73 20.63 18.23
C GLY A 202 14.80 21.84 18.32
N ASP A 203 14.95 22.77 17.38
CA ASP A 203 14.11 23.98 17.28
C ASP A 203 12.81 23.70 16.48
N ILE A 204 11.74 23.34 17.17
CA ILE A 204 10.41 23.12 16.58
C ILE A 204 9.91 24.37 15.85
N SER A 205 10.26 25.57 16.33
CA SER A 205 9.81 26.81 15.69
C SER A 205 10.44 27.00 14.30
N SER A 206 11.69 26.59 14.14
CA SER A 206 12.37 26.55 12.84
C SER A 206 11.69 25.55 11.90
N LEU A 207 11.42 24.32 12.34
CA LEU A 207 10.71 23.32 11.52
C LEU A 207 9.33 23.81 11.04
N ILE A 208 8.60 24.47 11.93
CA ILE A 208 7.28 25.05 11.57
C ILE A 208 7.46 26.22 10.59
N ALA A 209 8.50 27.03 10.75
CA ALA A 209 8.77 28.12 9.82
C ALA A 209 9.14 27.60 8.43
N ASP A 210 9.99 26.58 8.35
CA ASP A 210 10.37 25.90 7.11
C ASP A 210 9.15 25.28 6.43
N ALA A 211 8.33 24.52 7.19
CA ALA A 211 7.11 23.90 6.64
C ALA A 211 6.10 24.93 6.08
N LYS A 212 6.13 26.17 6.56
CA LYS A 212 5.28 27.27 6.06
C LYS A 212 5.93 28.08 4.96
N ALA A 213 7.23 27.95 4.77
CA ALA A 213 7.93 28.68 3.72
C ALA A 213 7.39 28.25 2.35
N TYR A 214 7.40 29.20 1.42
CA TYR A 214 7.03 28.97 0.04
C TYR A 214 8.19 29.43 -0.84
N ASN A 215 8.82 28.50 -1.50
CA ASN A 215 9.88 28.76 -2.44
C ASN A 215 9.37 28.53 -3.85
N SER A 216 9.15 29.58 -4.59
CA SER A 216 8.83 29.53 -6.03
C SER A 216 10.12 29.75 -6.83
N GLU A 217 10.97 28.75 -6.95
CA GLU A 217 12.05 28.79 -7.89
C GLU A 217 11.69 27.98 -9.14
N ASP A 218 11.80 28.59 -10.32
CA ASP A 218 11.76 28.00 -11.66
C ASP A 218 10.52 27.10 -11.96
N ASP A 219 9.33 27.69 -12.06
CA ASP A 219 8.08 27.06 -12.54
C ASP A 219 7.57 25.81 -11.78
N TRP A 220 8.24 25.39 -10.71
CA TRP A 220 7.80 24.32 -9.83
C TRP A 220 7.42 24.89 -8.48
N SER A 221 6.15 24.86 -8.13
CA SER A 221 5.81 25.20 -6.76
C SER A 221 6.16 24.03 -5.86
N ILE A 222 6.99 24.35 -4.90
CA ILE A 222 7.38 23.47 -3.81
C ILE A 222 6.27 23.52 -2.76
N GLY A 223 5.88 22.36 -2.22
CA GLY A 223 4.79 22.24 -1.24
C GLY A 223 5.03 23.06 0.02
N SER A 224 3.97 23.61 0.55
CA SER A 224 3.97 24.28 1.86
C SER A 224 2.74 23.85 2.65
N ILE A 225 2.91 23.67 3.96
CA ILE A 225 1.77 23.38 4.85
C ILE A 225 0.78 24.57 4.91
N SER A 226 1.16 25.72 4.42
CA SER A 226 0.28 26.88 4.28
C SER A 226 -0.62 26.85 3.04
N HIS A 227 -0.35 25.95 2.08
CA HIS A 227 -1.20 25.77 0.91
C HIS A 227 -2.49 25.05 1.27
N THR A 228 -3.58 25.80 1.24
CA THR A 228 -4.94 25.32 1.54
C THR A 228 -5.89 25.58 0.38
N ASP A 229 -5.35 25.75 -0.81
CA ASP A 229 -6.08 26.03 -2.03
C ASP A 229 -6.88 24.83 -2.56
N ARG A 230 -7.62 25.06 -3.64
CA ARG A 230 -8.46 24.07 -4.29
C ARG A 230 -7.64 22.91 -4.86
N ALA A 231 -6.46 23.18 -5.42
CA ALA A 231 -5.63 22.15 -6.04
C ALA A 231 -5.11 21.15 -5.00
N SER A 232 -4.60 21.66 -3.87
CA SER A 232 -4.21 20.84 -2.71
C SER A 232 -5.38 20.01 -2.18
N PHE A 233 -6.59 20.58 -2.09
CA PHE A 233 -7.78 19.88 -1.64
C PHE A 233 -8.20 18.76 -2.61
N GLU A 234 -8.28 19.04 -3.91
CA GLU A 234 -8.65 18.05 -4.94
C GLU A 234 -7.63 16.92 -4.99
N SER A 235 -6.33 17.24 -4.90
CA SER A 235 -5.26 16.23 -4.84
C SER A 235 -5.37 15.36 -3.57
N GLY A 236 -5.58 15.96 -2.41
CA GLY A 236 -5.78 15.23 -1.17
C GLY A 236 -7.00 14.30 -1.21
N LEU A 237 -8.11 14.78 -1.75
CA LEU A 237 -9.33 13.96 -1.92
C LEU A 237 -9.12 12.83 -2.93
N ALA A 238 -8.39 13.08 -4.01
CA ALA A 238 -8.03 12.05 -4.98
C ALA A 238 -7.25 10.91 -4.32
N ILE A 239 -6.26 11.23 -3.49
CA ILE A 239 -5.47 10.24 -2.75
C ILE A 239 -6.36 9.46 -1.77
N VAL A 240 -7.31 10.12 -1.08
CA VAL A 240 -8.27 9.42 -0.20
C VAL A 240 -9.06 8.39 -1.00
N LEU A 241 -9.59 8.76 -2.15
CA LEU A 241 -10.38 7.84 -2.99
C LEU A 241 -9.52 6.71 -3.55
N ALA A 242 -8.33 7.02 -4.06
CA ALA A 242 -7.39 6.09 -4.67
C ALA A 242 -6.96 5.00 -3.67
N VAL A 243 -6.29 5.38 -2.60
CA VAL A 243 -5.72 4.46 -1.61
C VAL A 243 -6.81 3.68 -0.87
N THR A 244 -7.92 4.35 -0.50
CA THR A 244 -9.03 3.66 0.18
C THR A 244 -9.63 2.56 -0.71
N ALA A 245 -9.80 2.83 -2.02
CA ALA A 245 -10.30 1.85 -2.96
C ALA A 245 -9.33 0.69 -3.15
N ALA A 246 -8.04 0.99 -3.31
CA ALA A 246 -7.00 0.02 -3.58
C ALA A 246 -6.77 -0.95 -2.42
N GLU A 247 -6.72 -0.44 -1.20
CA GLU A 247 -6.51 -1.24 0.00
C GLU A 247 -7.65 -2.23 0.29
N MET A 248 -8.83 -2.03 -0.27
CA MET A 248 -9.90 -3.05 -0.24
C MET A 248 -9.49 -4.34 -0.98
N PHE A 249 -8.54 -4.27 -1.92
CA PHE A 249 -8.02 -5.42 -2.65
C PHE A 249 -6.74 -6.02 -2.01
N SER A 250 -6.28 -5.46 -0.90
CA SER A 250 -5.21 -6.03 -0.08
C SER A 250 -5.72 -7.29 0.64
N GLN A 251 -5.43 -8.46 0.10
CA GLN A 251 -5.88 -9.72 0.73
C GLN A 251 -5.23 -9.95 2.09
N GLY A 252 -4.08 -9.34 2.36
CA GLY A 252 -3.46 -9.34 3.66
C GLY A 252 -4.36 -8.77 4.76
N ASN A 253 -5.09 -7.70 4.48
CA ASN A 253 -6.07 -7.11 5.40
C ASN A 253 -7.25 -8.06 5.66
N TRP A 254 -7.76 -8.70 4.61
CA TRP A 254 -8.85 -9.68 4.72
C TRP A 254 -8.45 -10.93 5.47
N GLN A 255 -7.26 -11.47 5.23
CA GLN A 255 -6.74 -12.60 6.02
C GLN A 255 -6.74 -12.28 7.52
N ARG A 256 -6.35 -11.07 7.91
CA ARG A 256 -6.39 -10.61 9.31
C ARG A 256 -7.81 -10.45 9.84
N ALA A 257 -8.77 -10.11 8.98
CA ALA A 257 -10.18 -10.10 9.37
C ALA A 257 -10.64 -11.50 9.80
N TRP A 258 -10.34 -12.55 9.03
CA TRP A 258 -10.68 -13.92 9.40
C TRP A 258 -9.81 -14.51 10.52
N ALA A 259 -8.57 -14.04 10.69
CA ALA A 259 -7.70 -14.43 11.81
C ALA A 259 -8.17 -13.88 13.16
N SER A 260 -9.00 -12.84 13.18
CA SER A 260 -9.52 -12.23 14.39
C SER A 260 -10.47 -13.18 15.14
N GLU A 261 -10.32 -13.29 16.48
CA GLU A 261 -11.13 -14.18 17.33
C GLU A 261 -12.62 -13.80 17.39
N SER A 262 -12.93 -12.51 17.15
CA SER A 262 -14.30 -11.99 17.14
C SER A 262 -14.41 -10.72 16.32
N ASP A 263 -15.62 -10.32 15.96
CA ASP A 263 -15.90 -9.08 15.26
C ASP A 263 -15.57 -7.84 16.10
N GLU A 264 -15.72 -7.93 17.42
CA GLU A 264 -15.31 -6.88 18.34
C GLU A 264 -13.78 -6.74 18.36
N ALA A 265 -13.05 -7.86 18.36
CA ALA A 265 -11.59 -7.86 18.29
C ALA A 265 -11.10 -7.26 16.96
N LEU A 266 -11.72 -7.62 15.83
CA LEU A 266 -11.43 -7.03 14.54
C LEU A 266 -11.66 -5.53 14.55
N LYS A 267 -12.83 -5.07 15.02
CA LYS A 267 -13.17 -3.66 15.08
C LYS A 267 -12.20 -2.85 15.93
N LYS A 268 -11.90 -3.33 17.14
CA LYS A 268 -10.94 -2.67 18.05
C LYS A 268 -9.53 -2.63 17.47
N GLY A 269 -9.08 -3.74 16.88
CA GLY A 269 -7.77 -3.82 16.24
C GLY A 269 -7.64 -2.88 15.04
N ALA A 270 -8.64 -2.83 14.18
CA ALA A 270 -8.65 -1.95 13.02
C ALA A 270 -8.69 -0.46 13.42
N TRP A 271 -9.44 -0.08 14.46
CA TRP A 271 -9.39 1.26 15.03
C TRP A 271 -8.02 1.60 15.63
N LEU A 272 -7.36 0.64 16.28
CA LEU A 272 -6.00 0.84 16.77
C LEU A 272 -5.03 1.10 15.63
N ALA A 273 -5.08 0.29 14.57
CA ALA A 273 -4.24 0.47 13.38
C ALA A 273 -4.47 1.84 12.73
N ALA A 274 -5.73 2.23 12.48
CA ALA A 274 -6.07 3.54 11.93
C ALA A 274 -5.55 4.71 12.79
N GLY A 275 -5.69 4.59 14.13
CA GLY A 275 -5.24 5.61 15.07
C GLY A 275 -3.72 5.75 15.16
N LEU A 276 -2.96 4.69 14.88
CA LEU A 276 -1.50 4.74 14.83
C LEU A 276 -0.99 5.26 13.47
N VAL A 277 -1.62 4.84 12.38
CA VAL A 277 -1.19 5.16 11.01
C VAL A 277 -1.42 6.63 10.67
N LEU A 278 -2.60 7.17 10.99
CA LEU A 278 -3.00 8.54 10.61
C LEU A 278 -2.00 9.61 11.06
N PRO A 279 -1.64 9.71 12.37
CA PRO A 279 -0.69 10.72 12.80
C PRO A 279 0.71 10.48 12.24
N LEU A 280 1.10 9.24 12.04
CA LEU A 280 2.42 8.91 11.49
C LEU A 280 2.56 9.38 10.06
N VAL A 281 1.60 9.07 9.19
CA VAL A 281 1.61 9.50 7.78
C VAL A 281 1.52 11.02 7.68
N PHE A 282 0.70 11.66 8.55
CA PHE A 282 0.61 13.12 8.58
C PHE A 282 1.96 13.76 8.93
N VAL A 283 2.64 13.25 9.96
CA VAL A 283 3.95 13.79 10.36
C VAL A 283 5.00 13.58 9.27
N MET A 284 5.02 12.43 8.62
CA MET A 284 5.95 12.19 7.50
C MET A 284 5.68 13.13 6.32
N GLY A 285 4.42 13.40 6.01
CA GLY A 285 4.05 14.41 5.00
C GLY A 285 4.42 15.83 5.42
N PHE A 286 4.20 16.18 6.70
CA PHE A 286 4.64 17.45 7.25
C PHE A 286 6.16 17.63 7.12
N LEU A 287 6.96 16.59 7.38
CA LEU A 287 8.42 16.64 7.20
C LEU A 287 8.81 16.87 5.74
N GLY A 288 8.04 16.38 4.78
CA GLY A 288 8.20 16.71 3.37
C GLY A 288 8.04 18.21 3.08
N THR A 289 7.05 18.88 3.72
CA THR A 289 6.88 20.34 3.60
C THR A 289 8.04 21.11 4.26
N VAL A 290 8.66 20.57 5.30
CA VAL A 290 9.87 21.15 5.92
C VAL A 290 11.02 21.17 4.91
N VAL A 291 11.27 20.04 4.24
CA VAL A 291 12.32 19.93 3.21
C VAL A 291 12.04 20.91 2.07
N ALA A 292 10.80 20.99 1.62
CA ALA A 292 10.38 21.93 0.59
C ALA A 292 10.70 23.39 0.97
N GLY A 293 10.48 23.76 2.23
CA GLY A 293 10.77 25.11 2.73
C GLY A 293 12.25 25.41 2.88
N GLN A 294 13.09 24.39 3.05
CA GLN A 294 14.54 24.55 3.12
C GLN A 294 15.21 24.76 1.75
N GLY A 295 14.54 24.37 0.67
CA GLY A 295 14.99 24.60 -0.69
C GLY A 295 14.74 23.43 -1.64
N ALA A 296 15.17 23.60 -2.89
CA ALA A 296 15.07 22.55 -3.89
C ALA A 296 16.05 21.42 -3.60
N VAL A 297 15.57 20.17 -3.73
CA VAL A 297 16.39 18.96 -3.60
C VAL A 297 16.47 18.24 -4.94
N SER A 298 17.55 17.51 -5.18
CA SER A 298 17.75 16.76 -6.42
C SER A 298 16.81 15.57 -6.56
N GLU A 299 16.39 14.97 -5.44
CA GLU A 299 15.59 13.76 -5.38
C GLU A 299 14.36 13.96 -4.48
N PRO A 300 13.29 14.65 -4.96
CA PRO A 300 12.09 14.89 -4.15
C PRO A 300 11.39 13.62 -3.66
N SER A 301 11.48 12.52 -4.41
CA SER A 301 10.98 11.21 -4.01
C SER A 301 11.65 10.67 -2.75
N ALA A 302 12.83 11.18 -2.40
CA ALA A 302 13.59 10.85 -1.19
C ALA A 302 13.67 12.05 -0.22
N ALA A 303 12.74 12.99 -0.29
CA ALA A 303 12.77 14.25 0.48
C ALA A 303 13.07 14.03 1.97
N PHE A 304 12.44 13.05 2.62
CA PHE A 304 12.66 12.76 4.03
C PHE A 304 14.14 12.53 4.38
N PHE A 305 14.94 11.92 3.51
CA PHE A 305 16.32 11.54 3.79
C PHE A 305 17.25 12.74 3.92
N TYR A 306 16.91 13.89 3.31
CA TYR A 306 17.66 15.13 3.47
C TYR A 306 17.65 15.65 4.91
N LEU A 307 16.59 15.37 5.69
CA LEU A 307 16.52 15.77 7.11
C LEU A 307 17.44 14.95 8.02
N ILE A 308 17.94 13.83 7.55
CA ILE A 308 18.78 12.91 8.31
C ILE A 308 20.18 12.71 7.68
N GLU A 309 20.52 13.45 6.64
CA GLU A 309 21.79 13.32 5.92
C GLU A 309 23.00 13.51 6.85
N ASP A 310 22.93 14.51 7.74
CA ASP A 310 23.96 14.82 8.72
C ASP A 310 23.82 14.07 10.05
N ALA A 311 22.90 13.09 10.11
CA ALA A 311 22.67 12.35 11.34
C ALA A 311 23.87 11.45 11.71
N GLY A 312 24.15 11.34 13.00
CA GLY A 312 25.26 10.51 13.50
C GLY A 312 25.09 9.03 13.19
N VAL A 313 26.16 8.29 13.08
CA VAL A 313 26.23 6.86 12.69
C VAL A 313 25.24 5.98 13.48
N ILE A 314 25.06 6.23 14.78
CA ILE A 314 24.12 5.46 15.62
C ILE A 314 22.68 5.66 15.15
N PHE A 315 22.33 6.88 14.75
CA PHE A 315 21.01 7.21 14.25
C PHE A 315 20.73 6.54 12.89
N VAL A 316 21.69 6.64 11.97
CA VAL A 316 21.61 5.95 10.68
C VAL A 316 21.52 4.44 10.85
N ALA A 317 22.24 3.86 11.81
CA ALA A 317 22.15 2.44 12.14
C ALA A 317 20.74 2.04 12.63
N ALA A 318 20.14 2.83 13.53
CA ALA A 318 18.76 2.61 13.98
C ALA A 318 17.76 2.73 12.82
N PHE A 319 18.03 3.66 11.89
CA PHE A 319 17.19 3.86 10.73
C PHE A 319 17.25 2.70 9.73
N ILE A 320 18.40 2.07 9.55
CA ILE A 320 18.50 0.83 8.75
C ILE A 320 17.67 -0.29 9.37
N VAL A 321 17.72 -0.45 10.70
CA VAL A 321 16.87 -1.44 11.39
C VAL A 321 15.38 -1.15 11.16
N LEU A 322 14.99 0.13 11.22
CA LEU A 322 13.62 0.56 10.93
C LEU A 322 13.22 0.23 9.49
N ALA A 323 14.05 0.58 8.51
CA ALA A 323 13.78 0.33 7.09
C ALA A 323 13.60 -1.18 6.81
N VAL A 324 14.48 -2.03 7.39
CA VAL A 324 14.36 -3.48 7.26
C VAL A 324 13.11 -4.02 7.95
N ALA A 325 12.73 -3.49 9.12
CA ALA A 325 11.52 -3.92 9.83
C ALA A 325 10.25 -3.58 9.03
N LEU A 326 10.17 -2.37 8.48
CA LEU A 326 9.08 -1.92 7.61
C LEU A 326 8.97 -2.79 6.36
N ALA A 327 10.07 -2.98 5.63
CA ALA A 327 10.07 -3.78 4.40
C ALA A 327 9.71 -5.24 4.67
N CYS A 328 10.22 -5.86 5.72
CA CYS A 328 9.91 -7.26 6.03
C CYS A 328 8.43 -7.48 6.34
N SER A 329 7.79 -6.59 7.10
CA SER A 329 6.39 -6.74 7.51
C SER A 329 5.42 -6.64 6.35
N SER A 330 5.64 -5.72 5.41
CA SER A 330 4.80 -5.59 4.22
C SER A 330 5.09 -6.69 3.19
N ILE A 331 6.36 -6.96 2.89
CA ILE A 331 6.75 -7.97 1.90
C ILE A 331 6.28 -9.37 2.29
N ASP A 332 6.42 -9.78 3.56
CA ASP A 332 5.99 -11.09 4.01
C ASP A 332 4.46 -11.25 3.95
N THR A 333 3.73 -10.21 4.31
CA THR A 333 2.28 -10.14 4.20
C THR A 333 1.82 -10.28 2.74
N LEU A 334 2.42 -9.52 1.83
CA LEU A 334 2.10 -9.58 0.41
C LEU A 334 2.38 -10.95 -0.19
N GLN A 335 3.51 -11.57 0.15
CA GLN A 335 3.84 -12.93 -0.31
C GLN A 335 2.79 -13.94 0.14
N ASN A 336 2.37 -13.91 1.41
CA ASN A 336 1.33 -14.82 1.91
C ASN A 336 -0.03 -14.56 1.27
N ALA A 337 -0.40 -13.30 1.09
CA ALA A 337 -1.65 -12.89 0.47
C ALA A 337 -1.72 -13.29 -1.03
N ILE A 338 -0.60 -13.22 -1.74
CA ILE A 338 -0.48 -13.69 -3.13
C ILE A 338 -0.67 -15.21 -3.21
N VAL A 339 -0.11 -15.99 -2.25
CA VAL A 339 -0.37 -17.45 -2.17
C VAL A 339 -1.86 -17.72 -2.02
N ALA A 340 -2.57 -16.95 -1.18
CA ALA A 340 -4.01 -17.12 -0.99
C ALA A 340 -4.79 -16.84 -2.28
N SER A 341 -4.46 -15.76 -3.00
CA SER A 341 -5.10 -15.43 -4.28
C SER A 341 -4.85 -16.49 -5.36
N PHE A 342 -3.64 -17.02 -5.48
CA PHE A 342 -3.37 -18.11 -6.41
C PHE A 342 -4.17 -19.37 -6.06
N SER A 343 -4.15 -19.77 -4.78
CA SER A 343 -4.80 -20.98 -4.31
C SER A 343 -6.33 -20.91 -4.37
N ARG A 344 -6.92 -19.79 -3.94
CA ARG A 344 -8.38 -19.64 -3.75
C ARG A 344 -9.05 -18.99 -4.94
N ASP A 345 -8.48 -17.88 -5.44
CA ASP A 345 -9.21 -17.01 -6.36
C ASP A 345 -9.02 -17.41 -7.82
N LEU A 346 -7.79 -17.74 -8.21
CA LEU A 346 -7.50 -18.05 -9.62
C LEU A 346 -7.71 -19.51 -9.96
N SER A 347 -7.32 -20.45 -9.08
CA SER A 347 -7.33 -21.88 -9.38
C SER A 347 -8.59 -22.63 -8.91
N ASP A 348 -9.57 -21.96 -8.28
CA ASP A 348 -10.76 -22.58 -7.71
C ASP A 348 -10.45 -23.69 -6.67
N GLY A 349 -9.35 -23.52 -5.93
CA GLY A 349 -8.86 -24.52 -4.99
C GLY A 349 -8.21 -25.77 -5.65
N SER A 350 -8.10 -25.78 -6.99
CA SER A 350 -7.41 -26.88 -7.70
C SER A 350 -5.88 -26.80 -7.59
N MET A 351 -5.33 -25.60 -7.37
CA MET A 351 -3.92 -25.42 -7.12
C MET A 351 -3.63 -25.63 -5.63
N ASP A 352 -2.79 -26.58 -5.33
CA ASP A 352 -2.37 -26.82 -3.94
C ASP A 352 -1.48 -25.66 -3.41
N ILE A 353 -1.31 -25.63 -2.09
CA ILE A 353 -0.51 -24.60 -1.45
C ILE A 353 0.96 -24.66 -1.90
N ALA A 354 1.52 -25.83 -2.15
CA ALA A 354 2.90 -25.97 -2.58
C ALA A 354 3.13 -25.31 -3.95
N THR A 355 2.24 -25.56 -4.90
CA THR A 355 2.26 -24.92 -6.23
C THR A 355 2.04 -23.41 -6.14
N SER A 356 1.11 -22.95 -5.28
CA SER A 356 0.87 -21.52 -5.05
C SER A 356 2.08 -20.79 -4.45
N ARG A 357 2.81 -21.47 -3.53
CA ARG A 357 4.09 -20.97 -2.98
C ARG A 357 5.16 -20.81 -4.07
N ILE A 358 5.28 -21.80 -4.95
CA ILE A 358 6.23 -21.73 -6.07
C ILE A 358 5.89 -20.57 -6.99
N ALA A 359 4.62 -20.37 -7.33
CA ALA A 359 4.17 -19.24 -8.15
C ALA A 359 4.51 -17.89 -7.48
N THR A 360 4.27 -17.76 -6.17
CA THR A 360 4.61 -16.54 -5.42
C THR A 360 6.11 -16.30 -5.38
N ILE A 361 6.93 -17.34 -5.11
CA ILE A 361 8.39 -17.23 -5.13
C ILE A 361 8.89 -16.80 -6.51
N ALA A 362 8.28 -17.30 -7.58
CA ALA A 362 8.63 -16.92 -8.95
C ALA A 362 8.30 -15.45 -9.28
N MET A 363 7.34 -14.83 -8.59
CA MET A 363 7.04 -13.40 -8.76
C MET A 363 8.10 -12.48 -8.13
N ILE A 364 8.82 -12.94 -7.09
CA ILE A 364 9.81 -12.13 -6.38
C ILE A 364 10.92 -11.62 -7.31
N PRO A 365 11.62 -12.46 -8.09
CA PRO A 365 12.65 -11.97 -9.01
C PRO A 365 12.09 -11.05 -10.10
N ILE A 366 10.81 -11.21 -10.49
CA ILE A 366 10.16 -10.30 -11.45
C ILE A 366 9.95 -8.93 -10.78
N ALA A 367 9.43 -8.90 -9.55
CA ALA A 367 9.24 -7.66 -8.80
C ALA A 367 10.59 -6.95 -8.55
N ILE A 368 11.64 -7.69 -8.16
CA ILE A 368 12.98 -7.13 -7.97
C ILE A 368 13.55 -6.60 -9.29
N TYR A 369 13.36 -7.32 -10.41
CA TYR A 369 13.80 -6.85 -11.73
C TYR A 369 13.10 -5.52 -12.09
N LEU A 370 11.80 -5.40 -11.89
CA LEU A 370 11.09 -4.14 -12.12
C LEU A 370 11.60 -3.02 -11.18
N ALA A 371 11.91 -3.36 -9.93
CA ALA A 371 12.46 -2.43 -8.95
C ALA A 371 13.87 -1.90 -9.30
N THR A 372 14.60 -2.57 -10.20
CA THR A 372 15.87 -2.03 -10.72
C THR A 372 15.70 -0.95 -11.78
N GLY A 373 14.47 -0.61 -12.15
CA GLY A 373 14.16 0.44 -13.11
C GLY A 373 14.49 0.09 -14.57
N PRO A 374 14.13 -1.12 -15.08
CA PRO A 374 14.42 -1.47 -16.45
C PRO A 374 13.55 -0.69 -17.45
N THR A 375 14.04 -0.52 -18.67
CA THR A 375 13.20 -0.07 -19.79
C THR A 375 12.60 -1.29 -20.50
N ILE A 376 11.27 -1.40 -20.47
CA ILE A 376 10.52 -2.50 -21.09
C ILE A 376 9.53 -1.91 -22.10
N LEU A 377 9.59 -2.35 -23.36
CA LEU A 377 8.71 -1.87 -24.43
C LEU A 377 8.66 -0.33 -24.57
N GLY A 378 9.76 0.35 -24.24
CA GLY A 378 9.85 1.81 -24.28
C GLY A 378 9.37 2.51 -22.99
N PHE A 379 8.85 1.78 -22.01
CA PHE A 379 8.54 2.30 -20.68
C PHE A 379 9.76 2.18 -19.78
N ASN A 380 10.23 3.30 -19.23
CA ASN A 380 11.33 3.33 -18.29
C ASN A 380 10.77 3.28 -16.85
N PHE A 381 10.90 2.14 -16.19
CA PHE A 381 10.41 1.95 -14.83
C PHE A 381 11.25 2.69 -13.78
N GLY A 382 12.53 3.03 -14.09
CA GLY A 382 13.43 3.68 -13.14
C GLY A 382 13.22 5.19 -13.02
N ASP A 383 12.96 5.86 -14.14
CA ASP A 383 12.83 7.32 -14.18
C ASP A 383 11.37 7.80 -14.15
N ALA A 384 10.43 6.89 -14.43
CA ALA A 384 9.02 7.24 -14.60
C ALA A 384 8.20 7.17 -13.32
N TYR A 385 8.64 6.43 -12.30
CA TYR A 385 7.81 6.17 -11.13
C TYR A 385 8.59 6.27 -9.82
N SER A 386 8.25 7.28 -9.02
CA SER A 386 8.54 7.27 -7.60
C SER A 386 7.76 6.15 -6.90
N VAL A 387 8.11 5.84 -5.66
CA VAL A 387 7.35 4.89 -4.83
C VAL A 387 5.86 5.28 -4.79
N PHE A 388 5.55 6.56 -4.66
CA PHE A 388 4.18 7.09 -4.70
C PHE A 388 3.51 6.86 -6.07
N GLY A 389 4.20 7.12 -7.17
CA GLY A 389 3.69 6.91 -8.53
C GLY A 389 3.38 5.43 -8.83
N ILE A 390 4.19 4.50 -8.30
CA ILE A 390 3.94 3.05 -8.45
C ILE A 390 2.60 2.66 -7.81
N PHE A 391 2.27 3.21 -6.65
CA PHE A 391 0.98 2.95 -6.00
C PHE A 391 -0.20 3.41 -6.85
N LEU A 392 -0.16 4.64 -7.38
CA LEU A 392 -1.25 5.19 -8.17
C LEU A 392 -1.57 4.37 -9.42
N PHE A 393 -0.61 3.63 -9.97
CA PHE A 393 -0.83 2.75 -11.11
C PHE A 393 -1.88 1.65 -10.84
N ALA A 394 -1.83 1.02 -9.67
CA ALA A 394 -2.79 -0.03 -9.31
C ALA A 394 -4.12 0.55 -8.77
N ASP A 395 -4.08 1.75 -8.21
CA ASP A 395 -5.21 2.36 -7.52
C ASP A 395 -6.39 2.64 -8.45
N ILE A 396 -6.13 3.01 -9.71
CA ILE A 396 -7.20 3.31 -10.65
C ILE A 396 -8.03 2.07 -11.04
N LEU A 397 -7.39 0.91 -11.18
CA LEU A 397 -8.09 -0.35 -11.45
C LEU A 397 -8.92 -0.80 -10.26
N ALA A 398 -8.39 -0.58 -9.06
CA ALA A 398 -9.11 -0.82 -7.81
C ALA A 398 -10.32 0.12 -7.66
N ALA A 399 -10.16 1.41 -7.96
CA ALA A 399 -11.26 2.39 -7.93
C ALA A 399 -12.40 2.02 -8.88
N ALA A 400 -12.08 1.50 -10.08
CA ALA A 400 -13.10 1.01 -11.01
C ALA A 400 -13.86 -0.24 -10.52
N THR A 401 -13.31 -0.96 -9.52
CA THR A 401 -13.84 -2.25 -9.06
C THR A 401 -14.50 -2.17 -7.68
N VAL A 402 -14.07 -1.23 -6.82
CA VAL A 402 -14.47 -1.22 -5.40
C VAL A 402 -15.97 -1.01 -5.19
N ILE A 403 -16.61 -0.10 -5.94
CA ILE A 403 -18.05 0.16 -5.77
C ILE A 403 -18.90 -1.04 -6.16
N PRO A 404 -18.72 -1.72 -7.31
CA PRO A 404 -19.39 -3.00 -7.61
C PRO A 404 -19.26 -4.04 -6.48
N ILE A 405 -18.08 -4.17 -5.85
CA ILE A 405 -17.88 -5.11 -4.75
C ILE A 405 -18.60 -4.67 -3.48
N LEU A 406 -18.54 -3.41 -3.09
CA LEU A 406 -19.27 -2.91 -1.91
C LEU A 406 -20.79 -3.02 -2.09
N LEU A 407 -21.30 -2.84 -3.32
CA LEU A 407 -22.70 -3.01 -3.63
C LEU A 407 -23.17 -4.47 -3.47
N THR A 408 -22.28 -5.47 -3.39
CA THR A 408 -22.67 -6.85 -3.06
C THR A 408 -23.28 -7.00 -1.66
N LEU A 409 -23.09 -6.01 -0.80
CA LEU A 409 -23.77 -5.93 0.50
C LEU A 409 -25.26 -5.57 0.35
N TRP A 410 -25.65 -5.02 -0.79
CA TRP A 410 -27.05 -4.80 -1.16
C TRP A 410 -27.61 -6.02 -1.91
N ASP A 411 -28.76 -6.53 -1.50
CA ASP A 411 -29.34 -7.75 -2.05
C ASP A 411 -29.85 -7.61 -3.50
N GLY A 412 -30.07 -6.37 -3.98
CA GLY A 412 -30.51 -6.08 -5.34
C GLY A 412 -29.43 -6.11 -6.43
N VAL A 413 -28.16 -6.31 -6.06
CA VAL A 413 -27.07 -6.36 -7.05
C VAL A 413 -27.12 -7.68 -7.84
N SER A 414 -26.96 -7.60 -9.18
CA SER A 414 -26.82 -8.78 -10.03
C SER A 414 -25.37 -9.02 -10.46
N SER A 415 -25.04 -10.28 -10.72
CA SER A 415 -23.70 -10.70 -11.16
C SER A 415 -23.28 -10.02 -12.46
N ARG A 416 -24.21 -9.89 -13.42
CA ARG A 416 -23.97 -9.21 -14.70
C ARG A 416 -23.82 -7.71 -14.51
N GLY A 417 -24.69 -7.10 -13.69
CA GLY A 417 -24.63 -5.67 -13.37
C GLY A 417 -23.29 -5.28 -12.72
N ALA A 418 -22.81 -6.07 -11.77
CA ALA A 418 -21.54 -5.83 -11.12
C ALA A 418 -20.35 -5.94 -12.09
N LEU A 419 -20.31 -6.99 -12.91
CA LEU A 419 -19.25 -7.20 -13.89
C LEU A 419 -19.19 -6.08 -14.93
N PHE A 420 -20.35 -5.70 -15.49
CA PHE A 420 -20.42 -4.55 -16.41
C PHE A 420 -20.04 -3.24 -15.73
N GLY A 421 -20.37 -3.08 -14.45
CA GLY A 421 -19.95 -1.94 -13.67
C GLY A 421 -18.43 -1.81 -13.56
N CYS A 422 -17.72 -2.90 -13.31
CA CYS A 422 -16.25 -2.89 -13.27
C CYS A 422 -15.64 -2.42 -14.60
N PHE A 423 -16.12 -2.96 -15.72
CA PHE A 423 -15.65 -2.50 -17.04
C PHE A 423 -16.06 -1.06 -17.34
N ALA A 424 -17.23 -0.65 -16.91
CA ALA A 424 -17.69 0.73 -17.09
C ALA A 424 -16.84 1.72 -16.30
N GLY A 425 -16.35 1.34 -15.13
CA GLY A 425 -15.40 2.16 -14.38
C GLY A 425 -14.12 2.44 -15.18
N ILE A 426 -13.54 1.42 -15.78
CA ILE A 426 -12.35 1.57 -16.66
C ILE A 426 -12.69 2.41 -17.90
N ILE A 427 -13.81 2.11 -18.56
CA ILE A 427 -14.24 2.85 -19.74
C ILE A 427 -14.48 4.33 -19.40
N SER A 428 -15.00 4.64 -18.22
CA SER A 428 -15.23 6.02 -17.78
C SER A 428 -13.92 6.82 -17.66
N VAL A 429 -12.82 6.19 -17.29
CA VAL A 429 -11.51 6.83 -17.30
C VAL A 429 -11.07 7.18 -18.72
N PHE A 430 -11.27 6.27 -19.68
CA PHE A 430 -11.00 6.56 -21.09
C PHE A 430 -11.89 7.68 -21.64
N VAL A 431 -13.19 7.65 -21.29
CA VAL A 431 -14.13 8.71 -21.69
C VAL A 431 -13.72 10.06 -21.11
N TYR A 432 -13.31 10.09 -19.84
CA TYR A 432 -12.78 11.30 -19.22
C TYR A 432 -11.54 11.80 -19.97
N GLY A 433 -10.58 10.94 -20.31
CA GLY A 433 -9.40 11.28 -21.08
C GLY A 433 -9.69 11.79 -22.50
N LEU A 434 -10.84 11.41 -23.11
CA LEU A 434 -11.27 11.98 -24.40
C LEU A 434 -11.85 13.40 -24.26
N ILE A 435 -12.45 13.71 -23.10
CA ILE A 435 -13.04 15.05 -22.83
C ILE A 435 -11.96 16.02 -22.36
N GLU A 436 -11.08 15.57 -21.48
CA GLU A 436 -9.99 16.32 -20.88
C GLU A 436 -8.64 15.63 -21.20
N PRO A 437 -8.22 15.60 -22.47
CA PRO A 437 -6.99 14.89 -22.83
C PRO A 437 -5.77 15.60 -22.25
N PRO A 438 -4.76 14.85 -21.80
CA PRO A 438 -3.46 15.42 -21.51
C PRO A 438 -2.85 16.00 -22.78
N THR A 439 -2.17 17.13 -22.67
CA THR A 439 -1.65 17.93 -23.80
C THR A 439 -0.75 17.14 -24.75
N ASP A 440 0.00 16.16 -24.23
CA ASP A 440 1.06 15.47 -24.99
C ASP A 440 0.92 13.94 -24.98
N SER A 441 -0.21 13.39 -24.54
CA SER A 441 -0.36 11.94 -24.36
C SER A 441 -1.69 11.40 -24.88
N ALA A 442 -1.70 10.12 -25.25
CA ALA A 442 -2.92 9.42 -25.61
C ALA A 442 -3.87 9.33 -24.39
N PHE A 443 -5.17 9.39 -24.63
CA PHE A 443 -6.20 9.36 -23.56
C PHE A 443 -6.05 8.18 -22.58
N PHE A 444 -5.56 7.01 -23.03
CA PHE A 444 -5.36 5.86 -22.17
C PHE A 444 -4.24 6.07 -21.12
N MET A 445 -3.40 7.08 -21.28
CA MET A 445 -2.36 7.40 -20.30
C MET A 445 -2.94 7.80 -18.93
N TYR A 446 -4.16 8.28 -18.86
CA TYR A 446 -4.82 8.48 -17.57
C TYR A 446 -4.97 7.20 -16.74
N LEU A 447 -5.12 6.05 -17.41
CA LEU A 447 -5.16 4.76 -16.74
C LEU A 447 -3.77 4.33 -16.23
N LEU A 448 -2.73 4.57 -17.04
CA LEU A 448 -1.35 4.18 -16.71
C LEU A 448 -0.65 5.19 -15.79
N HIS A 449 -1.06 6.45 -15.83
CA HIS A 449 -0.40 7.54 -15.12
C HIS A 449 -1.43 8.52 -14.55
N PRO A 450 -2.08 8.21 -13.43
CA PRO A 450 -3.15 9.03 -12.86
C PRO A 450 -2.75 10.44 -12.46
N THR A 451 -1.45 10.73 -12.38
CA THR A 451 -0.92 12.08 -12.15
C THR A 451 -0.93 12.95 -13.40
N ILE A 452 -1.05 12.35 -14.60
CA ILE A 452 -1.17 13.12 -15.84
C ILE A 452 -2.48 13.90 -15.80
N GLY A 453 -2.42 15.19 -16.12
CA GLY A 453 -3.56 16.08 -16.00
C GLY A 453 -3.92 16.46 -14.57
N ALA A 454 -3.14 16.06 -13.57
CA ALA A 454 -3.15 16.71 -12.27
C ALA A 454 -2.88 18.19 -12.45
N LEU A 455 -3.40 19.00 -11.57
CA LEU A 455 -3.07 20.42 -11.54
C LEU A 455 -1.54 20.58 -11.43
N PRO A 456 -0.93 21.58 -12.06
CA PRO A 456 0.50 21.78 -11.97
C PRO A 456 1.00 21.74 -10.53
N ALA A 457 2.20 21.26 -10.31
CA ALA A 457 2.82 21.27 -9.00
C ALA A 457 2.81 22.68 -8.39
N ALA A 458 2.92 23.73 -9.23
CA ALA A 458 2.70 25.11 -8.85
C ALA A 458 1.39 25.39 -8.12
N ASP A 459 0.36 24.62 -8.39
CA ASP A 459 -0.94 24.71 -7.75
C ASP A 459 -1.15 23.62 -6.67
N GLY A 460 -0.08 22.89 -6.31
CA GLY A 460 -0.12 21.84 -5.29
C GLY A 460 -0.78 20.53 -5.72
N GLY A 461 -1.00 20.33 -7.02
CA GLY A 461 -1.66 19.15 -7.56
C GLY A 461 -0.67 18.00 -7.82
N LEU A 462 -0.95 16.82 -7.25
CA LEU A 462 -0.17 15.60 -7.47
C LEU A 462 -0.97 14.49 -8.15
N THR A 463 -2.30 14.52 -8.05
CA THR A 463 -3.18 13.51 -8.59
C THR A 463 -4.45 14.13 -9.14
N ASN A 464 -4.97 13.54 -10.20
CA ASN A 464 -6.20 14.00 -10.81
C ASN A 464 -7.43 13.40 -10.14
N LEU A 465 -8.18 14.21 -9.38
CA LEU A 465 -9.41 13.81 -8.69
C LEU A 465 -10.45 13.20 -9.66
N TRP A 466 -10.63 13.80 -10.81
CA TRP A 466 -11.71 13.46 -11.72
C TRP A 466 -11.49 12.12 -12.44
N VAL A 467 -10.25 11.66 -12.54
CA VAL A 467 -9.92 10.30 -12.98
C VAL A 467 -10.54 9.27 -12.02
N PHE A 468 -10.32 9.43 -10.72
CA PHE A 468 -10.87 8.51 -9.71
C PHE A 468 -12.38 8.65 -9.56
N VAL A 469 -12.91 9.87 -9.58
CA VAL A 469 -14.36 10.13 -9.53
C VAL A 469 -15.05 9.49 -10.74
N SER A 470 -14.50 9.61 -11.95
CA SER A 470 -15.08 8.99 -13.14
C SER A 470 -15.12 7.47 -13.04
N ALA A 471 -14.06 6.84 -12.52
CA ALA A 471 -14.00 5.40 -12.30
C ALA A 471 -15.06 4.94 -11.29
N LEU A 472 -15.15 5.60 -10.13
CA LEU A 472 -16.09 5.27 -9.05
C LEU A 472 -17.57 5.48 -9.50
N VAL A 473 -17.84 6.64 -10.09
CA VAL A 473 -19.22 6.99 -10.53
C VAL A 473 -19.65 6.10 -11.68
N GLY A 474 -18.79 5.92 -12.69
CA GLY A 474 -19.09 5.06 -13.84
C GLY A 474 -19.35 3.62 -13.44
N SER A 475 -18.50 3.05 -12.58
CA SER A 475 -18.68 1.69 -12.08
C SER A 475 -19.95 1.54 -11.24
N GLY A 476 -20.23 2.49 -10.35
CA GLY A 476 -21.40 2.46 -9.46
C GLY A 476 -22.72 2.60 -10.25
N LEU A 477 -22.82 3.59 -11.13
CA LEU A 477 -24.02 3.82 -11.94
C LEU A 477 -24.35 2.61 -12.82
N VAL A 478 -23.36 2.06 -13.52
CA VAL A 478 -23.61 0.91 -14.40
C VAL A 478 -23.91 -0.35 -13.61
N THR A 479 -23.30 -0.53 -12.42
CA THR A 479 -23.67 -1.64 -11.54
C THR A 479 -25.14 -1.58 -11.12
N VAL A 480 -25.60 -0.42 -10.65
CA VAL A 480 -27.00 -0.26 -10.21
C VAL A 480 -27.98 -0.42 -11.38
N LEU A 481 -27.76 0.33 -12.45
CA LEU A 481 -28.64 0.28 -13.63
C LEU A 481 -28.62 -1.10 -14.30
N GLY A 482 -27.44 -1.71 -14.40
CA GLY A 482 -27.27 -3.06 -14.94
C GLY A 482 -27.97 -4.12 -14.10
N SER A 483 -27.96 -3.98 -12.77
CA SER A 483 -28.66 -4.91 -11.87
C SER A 483 -30.18 -4.85 -12.02
N TYR A 484 -30.74 -3.66 -12.24
CA TYR A 484 -32.17 -3.54 -12.55
C TYR A 484 -32.52 -4.05 -13.96
N ALA A 485 -31.63 -3.84 -14.94
CA ALA A 485 -31.89 -4.25 -16.33
C ALA A 485 -31.68 -5.76 -16.58
N LEU A 486 -30.74 -6.35 -15.84
CA LEU A 486 -30.29 -7.74 -15.97
C LEU A 486 -30.29 -8.42 -14.61
N PRO A 487 -31.44 -8.61 -13.96
CA PRO A 487 -31.49 -9.29 -12.67
C PRO A 487 -30.99 -10.75 -12.80
N ASP A 488 -30.39 -11.27 -11.75
CA ASP A 488 -30.05 -12.70 -11.68
C ASP A 488 -31.37 -13.50 -11.62
N GLU A 489 -31.44 -14.63 -12.33
CA GLU A 489 -32.58 -15.55 -12.26
C GLU A 489 -32.65 -16.10 -10.81
N GLN A 490 -33.80 -15.98 -10.17
CA GLN A 490 -34.09 -16.45 -8.80
C GLN A 490 -34.06 -17.97 -8.72
#